data_8f064263bd750189110c851ec43dd01f
#
_entry.id   8f064263bd750189110c851ec43dd01f
#
_cell.length_a   1.000
_cell.length_b   1.000
_cell.length_c   1.000
_cell.angle_alpha   90.00
_cell.angle_beta   90.00
_cell.angle_gamma   90.00
#
_symmetry.space_group_name_H-M   'P 1'
#
loop_
_entity.id
_entity.type
_entity.pdbx_description
1 polymer ?
#
loop_
_entity_poly.entity_id
_entity_poly.type
_entity_poly.pdbx_seq_one_letter_code
_entity_poly.pdbx_strand_id
1 'polypeptide(L)'
;MSSMDCGALEAIVERWREKTVLVVGDLMLDEYRLGDVERMSPEAPVPVVRVREAPQELGGAGNVARNVVSLGASCELVGCLGRDAEGRVFRDRLRGIGIDEGGTIEVEDRATTHKLRVVAGSRQLLRLDREQGGALGREASAALLEAVEVRLPDCDVVILEDYEKGLFADGLAARIIALAGHVGRPVLADPKTELRRFRGASLVKPNWSEATQMLGRSISETTGRASVLEKLRAELAGSDIVVTRGAAGMSALGGEGGAFDVPTRPVAVFDVQGAGDTAAAALGLARAAGATLLEACIVANAAGSVAVEKVGTAAVGVEELLSRLPAALDAWACVQGDEE
;
A
#
# COMPACT_ATOMS: atom_id res chain seq x y z
N MET A 1 1.19 23.13 22.54
CA MET A 1 1.18 22.36 21.29
C MET A 1 1.86 23.24 20.25
N SER A 2 2.99 22.79 19.65
CA SER A 2 3.59 23.52 18.50
C SER A 2 2.54 23.55 17.40
N SER A 3 2.23 24.72 16.85
CA SER A 3 1.30 24.84 15.73
C SER A 3 1.86 24.03 14.58
N MET A 4 1.16 22.99 14.15
CA MET A 4 1.51 22.25 12.94
C MET A 4 1.44 23.22 11.76
N ASP A 5 2.53 23.41 11.05
CA ASP A 5 2.60 24.25 9.88
C ASP A 5 3.11 23.48 8.65
N CYS A 6 2.98 24.07 7.48
CA CYS A 6 3.37 23.42 6.23
C CYS A 6 4.89 23.12 6.20
N GLY A 7 5.72 24.00 6.76
CA GLY A 7 7.16 23.83 6.82
C GLY A 7 7.58 22.60 7.64
N ALA A 8 6.85 22.27 8.71
CA ALA A 8 7.11 21.06 9.49
C ALA A 8 6.82 19.80 8.66
N LEU A 9 5.73 19.78 7.88
CA LEU A 9 5.39 18.67 6.99
C LEU A 9 6.38 18.55 5.82
N GLU A 10 6.79 19.66 5.23
CA GLU A 10 7.83 19.71 4.19
C GLU A 10 9.16 19.16 4.70
N ALA A 11 9.59 19.54 5.90
CA ALA A 11 10.80 19.02 6.54
C ALA A 11 10.73 17.49 6.80
N ILE A 12 9.55 16.94 7.07
CA ILE A 12 9.34 15.47 7.16
C ILE A 12 9.61 14.83 5.80
N VAL A 13 9.02 15.36 4.73
CA VAL A 13 9.18 14.84 3.36
C VAL A 13 10.63 14.97 2.88
N GLU A 14 11.30 16.05 3.17
CA GLU A 14 12.71 16.26 2.80
C GLU A 14 13.65 15.21 3.39
N ARG A 15 13.37 14.69 4.60
CA ARG A 15 14.17 13.63 5.23
C ARG A 15 13.99 12.25 4.57
N TRP A 16 13.01 12.06 3.69
CA TRP A 16 12.76 10.77 3.03
C TRP A 16 13.91 10.32 2.13
N ARG A 17 14.67 11.26 1.54
CA ARG A 17 15.86 10.95 0.73
C ARG A 17 16.96 10.18 1.49
N GLU A 18 16.94 10.24 2.82
CA GLU A 18 17.89 9.57 3.70
C GLU A 18 17.34 8.26 4.27
N LYS A 19 16.12 7.87 3.86
CA LYS A 19 15.42 6.71 4.40
C LYS A 19 15.47 5.54 3.45
N THR A 20 15.55 4.35 4.05
CA THR A 20 15.44 3.07 3.34
C THR A 20 14.25 2.31 3.89
N VAL A 21 13.34 1.91 3.00
CA VAL A 21 12.16 1.13 3.33
C VAL A 21 12.34 -0.31 2.87
N LEU A 22 12.12 -1.26 3.76
CA LEU A 22 11.98 -2.67 3.38
C LEU A 22 10.51 -2.99 3.15
N VAL A 23 10.12 -3.22 1.90
CA VAL A 23 8.79 -3.68 1.53
C VAL A 23 8.79 -5.20 1.42
N VAL A 24 7.91 -5.86 2.15
CA VAL A 24 7.73 -7.32 2.08
C VAL A 24 6.27 -7.61 1.76
N GLY A 25 6.00 -8.36 0.70
CA GLY A 25 4.60 -8.63 0.37
C GLY A 25 4.36 -9.41 -0.91
N ASP A 26 3.08 -9.52 -1.25
CA ASP A 26 2.62 -10.21 -2.45
C ASP A 26 2.98 -9.40 -3.70
N LEU A 27 3.83 -9.98 -4.54
CA LEU A 27 4.24 -9.40 -5.81
C LEU A 27 3.25 -9.78 -6.92
N MET A 28 2.93 -8.81 -7.77
CA MET A 28 2.06 -9.05 -8.93
C MET A 28 2.39 -8.13 -10.09
N LEU A 29 2.09 -8.60 -11.29
CA LEU A 29 2.18 -7.82 -12.52
C LEU A 29 0.78 -7.35 -12.90
N ASP A 30 0.59 -6.04 -12.98
CA ASP A 30 -0.61 -5.43 -13.55
C ASP A 30 -0.35 -5.15 -15.03
N GLU A 31 -1.22 -5.65 -15.92
CA GLU A 31 -1.11 -5.46 -17.35
C GLU A 31 -2.40 -4.85 -17.89
N TYR A 32 -2.26 -3.92 -18.83
CA TYR A 32 -3.39 -3.30 -19.50
C TYR A 32 -3.34 -3.61 -20.99
N ARG A 33 -4.50 -3.86 -21.60
CA ARG A 33 -4.73 -3.86 -23.04
C ARG A 33 -5.64 -2.68 -23.34
N LEU A 34 -5.01 -1.57 -23.71
CA LEU A 34 -5.71 -0.33 -24.03
C LEU A 34 -6.04 -0.31 -25.52
N GLY A 35 -7.28 -0.06 -25.87
CA GLY A 35 -7.69 -0.06 -27.27
C GLY A 35 -9.10 0.47 -27.51
N ASP A 36 -9.66 0.14 -28.66
CA ASP A 36 -10.99 0.55 -29.08
C ASP A 36 -11.84 -0.66 -29.48
N VAL A 37 -13.15 -0.52 -29.26
CA VAL A 37 -14.16 -1.45 -29.77
C VAL A 37 -14.74 -0.86 -31.05
N GLU A 38 -14.45 -1.48 -32.21
CA GLU A 38 -14.96 -1.03 -33.52
C GLU A 38 -16.10 -1.93 -34.02
N ARG A 39 -16.20 -3.16 -33.54
CA ARG A 39 -17.19 -4.14 -34.02
C ARG A 39 -17.47 -5.21 -32.97
N MET A 40 -18.59 -5.90 -33.16
CA MET A 40 -18.88 -7.16 -32.46
C MET A 40 -18.23 -8.32 -33.21
N SER A 41 -17.88 -9.38 -32.48
CA SER A 41 -17.36 -10.60 -33.09
C SER A 41 -18.45 -11.31 -33.91
N PRO A 42 -18.14 -11.86 -35.10
CA PRO A 42 -19.06 -12.73 -35.81
C PRO A 42 -19.21 -14.13 -35.17
N GLU A 43 -18.30 -14.50 -34.26
CA GLU A 43 -18.23 -15.82 -33.65
C GLU A 43 -19.06 -15.91 -32.36
N ALA A 44 -19.26 -14.78 -31.67
CA ALA A 44 -20.00 -14.70 -30.41
C ALA A 44 -20.44 -13.26 -30.14
N PRO A 45 -21.45 -13.01 -29.27
CA PRO A 45 -21.94 -11.66 -28.96
C PRO A 45 -20.98 -10.93 -27.98
N VAL A 46 -19.71 -10.80 -28.37
CA VAL A 46 -18.66 -10.13 -27.60
C VAL A 46 -17.98 -9.03 -28.44
N PRO A 47 -17.51 -7.94 -27.83
CA PRO A 47 -16.77 -6.91 -28.54
C PRO A 47 -15.40 -7.42 -29.00
N VAL A 48 -14.94 -6.94 -30.15
CA VAL A 48 -13.56 -7.10 -30.62
C VAL A 48 -12.80 -5.84 -30.26
N VAL A 49 -11.81 -5.98 -29.38
CA VAL A 49 -10.93 -4.89 -28.96
C VAL A 49 -9.69 -4.89 -29.85
N ARG A 50 -9.46 -3.79 -30.56
CA ARG A 50 -8.20 -3.56 -31.25
C ARG A 50 -7.23 -2.88 -30.29
N VAL A 51 -6.27 -3.65 -29.80
CA VAL A 51 -5.28 -3.17 -28.83
C VAL A 51 -4.31 -2.19 -29.52
N ARG A 52 -4.10 -1.03 -28.90
CA ARG A 52 -3.14 0.00 -29.31
C ARG A 52 -1.92 0.01 -28.42
N GLU A 53 -2.11 -0.17 -27.11
CA GLU A 53 -1.07 -0.12 -26.11
C GLU A 53 -1.24 -1.28 -25.12
N ALA A 54 -0.13 -1.74 -24.56
CA ALA A 54 -0.09 -2.86 -23.65
C ALA A 54 0.89 -2.59 -22.48
N PRO A 55 0.69 -1.53 -21.67
CA PRO A 55 1.57 -1.25 -20.55
C PRO A 55 1.48 -2.33 -19.48
N GLN A 56 2.62 -2.57 -18.84
CA GLN A 56 2.77 -3.50 -17.73
C GLN A 56 3.36 -2.74 -16.55
N GLU A 57 2.83 -2.92 -15.35
CA GLU A 57 3.20 -2.17 -14.17
C GLU A 57 3.44 -3.10 -12.97
N LEU A 58 4.28 -2.65 -12.03
CA LEU A 58 4.45 -3.32 -10.74
C LEU A 58 3.18 -3.13 -9.91
N GLY A 59 2.56 -4.23 -9.49
CA GLY A 59 1.38 -4.24 -8.63
C GLY A 59 1.68 -4.83 -7.24
N GLY A 60 0.73 -4.68 -6.31
CA GLY A 60 0.88 -5.14 -4.94
C GLY A 60 2.07 -4.50 -4.24
N ALA A 61 2.87 -5.30 -3.52
CA ALA A 61 4.07 -4.80 -2.85
C ALA A 61 5.07 -4.13 -3.80
N GLY A 62 5.08 -4.52 -5.11
CA GLY A 62 5.86 -3.85 -6.13
C GLY A 62 5.40 -2.41 -6.40
N ASN A 63 4.10 -2.14 -6.30
CA ASN A 63 3.58 -0.77 -6.42
C ASN A 63 3.92 0.09 -5.20
N VAL A 64 3.87 -0.48 -3.99
CA VAL A 64 4.36 0.21 -2.77
C VAL A 64 5.83 0.57 -2.94
N ALA A 65 6.68 -0.37 -3.36
CA ALA A 65 8.11 -0.16 -3.59
C ALA A 65 8.37 0.95 -4.62
N ARG A 66 7.62 0.96 -5.73
CA ARG A 66 7.70 2.02 -6.74
C ARG A 66 7.32 3.39 -6.17
N ASN A 67 6.28 3.47 -5.35
CA ASN A 67 5.87 4.71 -4.69
C ASN A 67 6.95 5.19 -3.71
N VAL A 68 7.59 4.32 -2.95
CA VAL A 68 8.71 4.66 -2.06
C VAL A 68 9.83 5.35 -2.85
N VAL A 69 10.26 4.76 -3.99
CA VAL A 69 11.30 5.32 -4.84
C VAL A 69 10.86 6.65 -5.47
N SER A 70 9.64 6.73 -5.97
CA SER A 70 9.09 7.96 -6.57
C SER A 70 8.98 9.12 -5.56
N LEU A 71 8.75 8.79 -4.28
CA LEU A 71 8.75 9.71 -3.15
C LEU A 71 10.17 10.04 -2.65
N GLY A 72 11.21 9.63 -3.37
CA GLY A 72 12.60 10.04 -3.16
C GLY A 72 13.40 9.23 -2.15
N ALA A 73 12.87 8.12 -1.63
CA ALA A 73 13.54 7.25 -0.67
C ALA A 73 14.19 6.02 -1.36
N SER A 74 15.07 5.33 -0.64
CA SER A 74 15.59 4.03 -1.04
C SER A 74 14.61 2.91 -0.67
N CYS A 75 14.54 1.87 -1.49
CA CYS A 75 13.65 0.74 -1.28
C CYS A 75 14.34 -0.60 -1.50
N GLU A 76 14.19 -1.49 -0.53
CA GLU A 76 14.45 -2.93 -0.64
C GLU A 76 13.12 -3.65 -0.78
N LEU A 77 13.04 -4.66 -1.64
CA LEU A 77 11.82 -5.42 -1.88
C LEU A 77 12.05 -6.91 -1.68
N VAL A 78 11.18 -7.54 -0.87
CA VAL A 78 11.17 -8.99 -0.65
C VAL A 78 9.79 -9.56 -0.96
N GLY A 79 9.75 -10.62 -1.77
CA GLY A 79 8.52 -11.31 -2.12
C GLY A 79 8.75 -12.49 -3.05
N CYS A 80 7.66 -13.14 -3.48
CA CYS A 80 7.76 -14.31 -4.35
C CYS A 80 7.28 -14.02 -5.76
N LEU A 81 7.95 -14.63 -6.73
CA LEU A 81 7.57 -14.69 -8.12
C LEU A 81 7.59 -16.14 -8.61
N GLY A 82 6.82 -16.44 -9.62
CA GLY A 82 6.94 -17.69 -10.36
C GLY A 82 8.14 -17.69 -11.32
N ARG A 83 8.55 -18.89 -11.74
CA ARG A 83 9.56 -19.09 -12.79
C ARG A 83 8.91 -18.97 -14.18
N ASP A 84 8.32 -17.82 -14.48
CA ASP A 84 7.54 -17.57 -15.70
C ASP A 84 7.91 -16.26 -16.39
N ALA A 85 7.21 -15.94 -17.48
CA ALA A 85 7.48 -14.74 -18.27
C ALA A 85 7.15 -13.47 -17.48
N GLU A 86 6.07 -13.49 -16.70
CA GLU A 86 5.59 -12.37 -15.90
C GLU A 86 6.55 -12.08 -14.74
N GLY A 87 7.13 -13.12 -14.13
CA GLY A 87 8.17 -12.95 -13.10
C GLY A 87 9.43 -12.28 -13.67
N ARG A 88 9.83 -12.64 -14.90
CA ARG A 88 10.95 -11.96 -15.59
C ARG A 88 10.64 -10.50 -15.87
N VAL A 89 9.45 -10.21 -16.41
CA VAL A 89 9.01 -8.83 -16.66
C VAL A 89 8.97 -8.02 -15.38
N PHE A 90 8.48 -8.59 -14.28
CA PHE A 90 8.46 -7.93 -12.99
C PHE A 90 9.87 -7.52 -12.53
N ARG A 91 10.86 -8.44 -12.61
CA ARG A 91 12.27 -8.14 -12.27
C ARG A 91 12.88 -7.08 -13.19
N ASP A 92 12.59 -7.13 -14.50
CA ASP A 92 13.05 -6.10 -15.44
C ASP A 92 12.52 -4.72 -15.06
N ARG A 93 11.25 -4.64 -14.63
CA ARG A 93 10.65 -3.39 -14.14
C ARG A 93 11.27 -2.89 -12.83
N LEU A 94 11.58 -3.80 -11.88
CA LEU A 94 12.29 -3.42 -10.65
C LEU A 94 13.65 -2.80 -10.95
N ARG A 95 14.45 -3.46 -11.81
CA ARG A 95 15.75 -2.92 -12.23
C ARG A 95 15.62 -1.57 -12.91
N GLY A 96 14.55 -1.39 -13.71
CA GLY A 96 14.26 -0.12 -14.41
C GLY A 96 14.00 1.07 -13.49
N ILE A 97 13.61 0.82 -12.23
CA ILE A 97 13.39 1.86 -11.20
C ILE A 97 14.48 1.86 -10.12
N GLY A 98 15.56 1.12 -10.31
CA GLY A 98 16.71 1.10 -9.42
C GLY A 98 16.57 0.26 -8.16
N ILE A 99 15.58 -0.66 -8.08
CA ILE A 99 15.43 -1.61 -6.97
C ILE A 99 16.16 -2.91 -7.30
N ASP A 100 16.96 -3.41 -6.32
CA ASP A 100 17.62 -4.70 -6.45
C ASP A 100 16.61 -5.86 -6.45
N GLU A 101 16.75 -6.77 -7.41
CA GLU A 101 15.88 -7.94 -7.54
C GLU A 101 16.26 -9.11 -6.62
N GLY A 102 17.39 -9.04 -5.92
CA GLY A 102 17.91 -10.11 -5.08
C GLY A 102 17.01 -10.51 -3.89
N GLY A 103 16.00 -9.69 -3.57
CA GLY A 103 14.95 -10.02 -2.60
C GLY A 103 13.75 -10.76 -3.21
N THR A 104 13.70 -10.95 -4.54
CA THR A 104 12.61 -11.68 -5.19
C THR A 104 12.91 -13.17 -5.26
N ILE A 105 12.19 -13.96 -4.47
CA ILE A 105 12.37 -15.41 -4.39
C ILE A 105 11.58 -16.08 -5.51
N GLU A 106 12.26 -16.89 -6.33
CA GLU A 106 11.63 -17.67 -7.39
C GLU A 106 11.06 -18.98 -6.84
N VAL A 107 9.78 -19.23 -7.09
CA VAL A 107 9.08 -20.45 -6.65
C VAL A 107 8.62 -21.22 -7.88
N GLU A 108 9.10 -22.46 -8.03
CA GLU A 108 8.91 -23.25 -9.25
C GLU A 108 7.45 -23.64 -9.49
N ASP A 109 6.75 -24.05 -8.44
CA ASP A 109 5.37 -24.54 -8.50
C ASP A 109 4.32 -23.45 -8.31
N ARG A 110 4.69 -22.18 -8.47
CA ARG A 110 3.82 -21.03 -8.29
C ARG A 110 3.86 -20.10 -9.50
N ALA A 111 2.69 -19.76 -10.02
CA ALA A 111 2.60 -18.72 -11.05
C ALA A 111 2.76 -17.33 -10.42
N THR A 112 3.48 -16.44 -11.11
CA THR A 112 3.46 -15.01 -10.79
C THR A 112 2.03 -14.50 -10.87
N THR A 113 1.56 -13.80 -9.84
CA THR A 113 0.24 -13.18 -9.86
C THR A 113 0.20 -12.14 -10.97
N HIS A 114 -0.75 -12.30 -11.89
CA HIS A 114 -0.89 -11.45 -13.06
C HIS A 114 -2.34 -11.01 -13.21
N LYS A 115 -2.56 -9.72 -13.34
CA LYS A 115 -3.88 -9.10 -13.51
C LYS A 115 -3.91 -8.34 -14.82
N LEU A 116 -4.54 -8.92 -15.83
CA LEU A 116 -4.70 -8.29 -17.14
C LEU A 116 -6.06 -7.60 -17.24
N ARG A 117 -6.05 -6.31 -17.54
CA ARG A 117 -7.24 -5.48 -17.73
C ARG A 117 -7.38 -5.09 -19.20
N VAL A 118 -8.53 -5.39 -19.78
CA VAL A 118 -8.88 -4.95 -21.14
C VAL A 118 -9.76 -3.71 -21.02
N VAL A 119 -9.27 -2.60 -21.58
CA VAL A 119 -9.90 -1.28 -21.48
C VAL A 119 -10.13 -0.71 -22.87
N ALA A 120 -11.33 -0.25 -23.15
CA ALA A 120 -11.68 0.44 -24.38
C ALA A 120 -12.26 1.83 -24.07
N GLY A 121 -11.57 2.87 -24.54
CA GLY A 121 -11.88 4.25 -24.15
C GLY A 121 -11.72 4.41 -22.63
N SER A 122 -12.80 4.83 -21.94
CA SER A 122 -12.83 4.98 -20.47
C SER A 122 -13.40 3.76 -19.73
N ARG A 123 -13.71 2.64 -20.42
CA ARG A 123 -14.38 1.49 -19.83
C ARG A 123 -13.48 0.27 -19.72
N GLN A 124 -13.36 -0.27 -18.52
CA GLN A 124 -12.83 -1.62 -18.36
C GLN A 124 -13.90 -2.64 -18.79
N LEU A 125 -13.56 -3.45 -19.79
CA LEU A 125 -14.44 -4.46 -20.36
C LEU A 125 -14.32 -5.80 -19.65
N LEU A 126 -13.10 -6.16 -19.25
CA LEU A 126 -12.76 -7.46 -18.69
C LEU A 126 -11.51 -7.34 -17.83
N ARG A 127 -11.42 -8.18 -16.79
CA ARG A 127 -10.18 -8.48 -16.08
C ARG A 127 -9.95 -9.98 -16.07
N LEU A 128 -8.74 -10.39 -16.42
CA LEU A 128 -8.26 -11.75 -16.35
C LEU A 128 -7.21 -11.83 -15.24
N ASP A 129 -7.49 -12.63 -14.22
CA ASP A 129 -6.58 -12.83 -13.11
C ASP A 129 -5.97 -14.25 -13.22
N ARG A 130 -4.63 -14.32 -13.33
CA ARG A 130 -3.87 -15.54 -13.13
C ARG A 130 -3.20 -15.44 -11.78
N GLU A 131 -3.70 -16.15 -10.82
CA GLU A 131 -3.21 -16.10 -9.45
C GLU A 131 -3.32 -17.47 -8.80
N GLN A 132 -2.43 -17.72 -7.87
CA GLN A 132 -2.41 -18.93 -7.08
C GLN A 132 -2.35 -18.52 -5.60
N GLY A 133 -3.39 -18.88 -4.87
CA GLY A 133 -3.45 -18.71 -3.42
C GLY A 133 -2.79 -19.87 -2.69
N GLY A 134 -2.79 -19.79 -1.36
CA GLY A 134 -2.27 -20.82 -0.48
C GLY A 134 -0.87 -20.50 0.05
N ALA A 135 -0.53 -21.15 1.16
CA ALA A 135 0.75 -20.96 1.84
C ALA A 135 1.93 -21.31 0.92
N LEU A 136 3.04 -20.64 1.15
CA LEU A 136 4.31 -20.97 0.52
C LEU A 136 4.87 -22.27 1.10
N GLY A 137 5.59 -23.02 0.28
CA GLY A 137 6.36 -24.16 0.79
C GLY A 137 7.41 -23.73 1.82
N ARG A 138 7.84 -24.67 2.67
CA ARG A 138 8.78 -24.39 3.76
C ARG A 138 10.09 -23.76 3.26
N GLU A 139 10.61 -24.21 2.13
CA GLU A 139 11.84 -23.71 1.53
C GLU A 139 11.70 -22.24 1.08
N ALA A 140 10.62 -21.92 0.37
CA ALA A 140 10.33 -20.55 -0.06
C ALA A 140 10.14 -19.60 1.14
N SER A 141 9.41 -20.05 2.17
CA SER A 141 9.22 -19.28 3.41
C SER A 141 10.53 -19.04 4.16
N ALA A 142 11.44 -20.02 4.17
CA ALA A 142 12.77 -19.88 4.78
C ALA A 142 13.64 -18.90 3.99
N ALA A 143 13.67 -19.02 2.66
CA ALA A 143 14.42 -18.12 1.79
C ALA A 143 13.92 -16.66 1.88
N LEU A 144 12.61 -16.46 1.99
CA LEU A 144 12.03 -15.12 2.21
C LEU A 144 12.48 -14.52 3.54
N LEU A 145 12.46 -15.31 4.61
CA LEU A 145 12.89 -14.83 5.91
C LEU A 145 14.38 -14.48 5.91
N GLU A 146 15.22 -15.31 5.31
CA GLU A 146 16.65 -15.03 5.12
C GLU A 146 16.86 -13.73 4.33
N ALA A 147 16.10 -13.52 3.25
CA ALA A 147 16.16 -12.30 2.47
C ALA A 147 15.78 -11.06 3.28
N VAL A 148 14.81 -11.18 4.20
CA VAL A 148 14.44 -10.13 5.16
C VAL A 148 15.56 -9.90 6.18
N GLU A 149 16.11 -10.96 6.80
CA GLU A 149 17.16 -10.87 7.81
C GLU A 149 18.41 -10.15 7.29
N VAL A 150 18.78 -10.39 6.03
CA VAL A 150 19.92 -9.73 5.39
C VAL A 150 19.70 -8.24 5.18
N ARG A 151 18.48 -7.81 4.84
CA ARG A 151 18.15 -6.42 4.47
C ARG A 151 17.73 -5.56 5.66
N LEU A 152 17.14 -6.17 6.65
CA LEU A 152 16.53 -5.47 7.79
C LEU A 152 17.46 -4.52 8.56
N PRO A 153 18.76 -4.82 8.79
CA PRO A 153 19.66 -3.93 9.53
C PRO A 153 19.81 -2.55 8.89
N ASP A 154 19.78 -2.46 7.58
CA ASP A 154 20.05 -1.25 6.79
C ASP A 154 18.75 -0.45 6.48
N CYS A 155 17.58 -0.94 6.93
CA CYS A 155 16.30 -0.28 6.70
C CYS A 155 15.84 0.52 7.91
N ASP A 156 15.10 1.62 7.67
CA ASP A 156 14.50 2.47 8.71
C ASP A 156 13.10 2.01 9.12
N VAL A 157 12.37 1.37 8.22
CA VAL A 157 11.00 0.89 8.42
C VAL A 157 10.71 -0.34 7.55
N VAL A 158 9.84 -1.22 8.02
CA VAL A 158 9.31 -2.35 7.26
C VAL A 158 7.86 -2.09 6.90
N ILE A 159 7.47 -2.35 5.65
CA ILE A 159 6.07 -2.36 5.20
C ILE A 159 5.70 -3.79 4.80
N LEU A 160 4.67 -4.35 5.43
CA LEU A 160 4.10 -5.66 5.11
C LEU A 160 2.83 -5.47 4.29
N GLU A 161 2.85 -5.90 3.03
CA GLU A 161 1.76 -5.69 2.07
C GLU A 161 1.08 -7.01 1.72
N ASP A 162 -0.11 -7.26 2.30
CA ASP A 162 -0.86 -8.51 2.16
C ASP A 162 -2.02 -8.36 1.15
N TYR A 163 -1.90 -9.04 0.02
CA TYR A 163 -2.96 -9.18 -0.99
C TYR A 163 -3.61 -10.57 -0.98
N GLU A 164 -3.42 -11.33 0.10
CA GLU A 164 -3.93 -12.71 0.26
C GLU A 164 -3.49 -13.68 -0.84
N LYS A 165 -2.27 -13.50 -1.34
CA LYS A 165 -1.68 -14.49 -2.24
C LYS A 165 -0.89 -15.57 -1.48
N GLY A 166 -0.95 -15.54 -0.14
CA GLY A 166 -0.47 -16.59 0.75
C GLY A 166 0.96 -16.39 1.24
N LEU A 167 1.60 -15.26 0.97
CA LEU A 167 2.96 -14.98 1.46
C LEU A 167 3.00 -14.97 2.99
N PHE A 168 2.01 -14.37 3.65
CA PHE A 168 1.96 -14.26 5.11
C PHE A 168 1.21 -15.39 5.82
N ALA A 169 0.81 -16.44 5.10
CA ALA A 169 0.36 -17.67 5.74
C ALA A 169 1.48 -18.26 6.61
N ASP A 170 1.16 -19.24 7.44
CA ASP A 170 2.11 -20.01 8.27
C ASP A 170 3.00 -19.16 9.21
N GLY A 171 2.50 -17.98 9.62
CA GLY A 171 3.12 -17.15 10.65
C GLY A 171 4.35 -16.35 10.19
N LEU A 172 4.60 -16.20 8.89
CA LEU A 172 5.73 -15.42 8.37
C LEU A 172 5.66 -13.94 8.82
N ALA A 173 4.47 -13.32 8.79
CA ALA A 173 4.29 -11.94 9.28
C ALA A 173 4.75 -11.78 10.73
N ALA A 174 4.33 -12.67 11.63
CA ALA A 174 4.71 -12.63 13.04
C ALA A 174 6.24 -12.77 13.24
N ARG A 175 6.89 -13.61 12.43
CA ARG A 175 8.36 -13.78 12.48
C ARG A 175 9.07 -12.51 12.02
N ILE A 176 8.63 -11.88 10.95
CA ILE A 176 9.20 -10.63 10.44
C ILE A 176 9.00 -9.50 11.46
N ILE A 177 7.80 -9.38 12.05
CA ILE A 177 7.51 -8.39 13.09
C ILE A 177 8.43 -8.59 14.30
N ALA A 178 8.65 -9.84 14.73
CA ALA A 178 9.56 -10.14 15.83
C ALA A 178 11.02 -9.76 15.50
N LEU A 179 11.51 -10.08 14.31
CA LEU A 179 12.85 -9.70 13.85
C LEU A 179 13.02 -8.18 13.79
N ALA A 180 12.05 -7.46 13.21
CA ALA A 180 12.07 -6.01 13.16
C ALA A 180 12.10 -5.39 14.56
N GLY A 181 11.30 -5.94 15.49
CA GLY A 181 11.29 -5.53 16.90
C GLY A 181 12.63 -5.72 17.61
N HIS A 182 13.37 -6.80 17.32
CA HIS A 182 14.70 -7.05 17.88
C HIS A 182 15.74 -6.00 17.49
N VAL A 183 15.63 -5.45 16.26
CA VAL A 183 16.53 -4.42 15.76
C VAL A 183 15.94 -3.00 15.88
N GLY A 184 14.78 -2.86 16.54
CA GLY A 184 14.14 -1.57 16.79
C GLY A 184 13.56 -0.91 15.54
N ARG A 185 13.20 -1.68 14.50
CA ARG A 185 12.60 -1.15 13.28
C ARG A 185 11.08 -1.17 13.36
N PRO A 186 10.39 -0.04 13.14
CA PRO A 186 8.93 -0.02 13.11
C PRO A 186 8.40 -0.82 11.92
N VAL A 187 7.24 -1.45 12.13
CA VAL A 187 6.53 -2.22 11.10
C VAL A 187 5.19 -1.58 10.82
N LEU A 188 4.93 -1.22 9.57
CA LEU A 188 3.61 -0.90 9.04
C LEU A 188 3.05 -2.15 8.35
N ALA A 189 1.81 -2.54 8.64
CA ALA A 189 1.13 -3.62 7.93
C ALA A 189 -0.14 -3.12 7.23
N ASP A 190 -0.35 -3.56 5.99
CA ASP A 190 -1.57 -3.37 5.21
C ASP A 190 -2.28 -4.71 4.99
N PRO A 191 -3.12 -5.14 5.95
CA PRO A 191 -3.79 -6.44 5.91
C PRO A 191 -5.03 -6.42 5.03
N LYS A 192 -5.29 -7.53 4.31
CA LYS A 192 -6.51 -7.69 3.50
C LYS A 192 -7.69 -8.26 4.30
N THR A 193 -7.48 -9.36 5.03
CA THR A 193 -8.57 -10.05 5.74
C THR A 193 -8.19 -10.54 7.13
N GLU A 194 -6.96 -10.99 7.36
CA GLU A 194 -6.53 -11.67 8.58
C GLU A 194 -5.73 -10.75 9.50
N LEU A 195 -6.42 -9.88 10.22
CA LEU A 195 -5.85 -8.87 11.10
C LEU A 195 -4.82 -9.42 12.09
N ARG A 196 -5.13 -10.57 12.72
CA ARG A 196 -4.32 -11.16 13.81
C ARG A 196 -2.93 -11.60 13.38
N ARG A 197 -2.71 -11.84 12.08
CA ARG A 197 -1.37 -12.16 11.53
C ARG A 197 -0.36 -11.06 11.81
N PHE A 198 -0.83 -9.81 11.91
CA PHE A 198 0.00 -8.61 12.05
C PHE A 198 0.06 -8.07 13.49
N ARG A 199 -0.35 -8.88 14.47
CA ARG A 199 -0.28 -8.51 15.88
C ARG A 199 1.16 -8.19 16.29
N GLY A 200 1.37 -7.01 16.89
CA GLY A 200 2.69 -6.49 17.26
C GLY A 200 3.34 -5.58 16.20
N ALA A 201 2.72 -5.39 15.03
CA ALA A 201 3.11 -4.31 14.13
C ALA A 201 2.96 -2.94 14.80
N SER A 202 3.82 -2.00 14.48
CA SER A 202 3.78 -0.65 15.07
C SER A 202 2.56 0.14 14.59
N LEU A 203 2.18 -0.04 13.33
CA LEU A 203 1.04 0.60 12.69
C LEU A 203 0.33 -0.38 11.76
N VAL A 204 -1.00 -0.35 11.73
CA VAL A 204 -1.81 -1.17 10.81
C VAL A 204 -2.80 -0.29 10.05
N LYS A 205 -2.84 -0.44 8.71
CA LYS A 205 -3.55 0.43 7.79
C LYS A 205 -4.53 -0.33 6.87
N PRO A 206 -5.66 -0.81 7.31
CA PRO A 206 -6.72 -1.30 6.41
C PRO A 206 -7.50 -0.14 5.77
N ASN A 207 -8.26 -0.42 4.73
CA ASN A 207 -9.36 0.44 4.32
C ASN A 207 -10.63 0.17 5.15
N TRP A 208 -11.65 1.03 5.03
CA TRP A 208 -12.88 0.91 5.82
C TRP A 208 -13.62 -0.42 5.60
N SER A 209 -13.68 -0.89 4.37
CA SER A 209 -14.33 -2.17 4.03
C SER A 209 -13.56 -3.35 4.64
N GLU A 210 -12.25 -3.36 4.51
CA GLU A 210 -11.37 -4.38 5.11
C GLU A 210 -11.48 -4.36 6.64
N ALA A 211 -11.41 -3.19 7.26
CA ALA A 211 -11.54 -3.02 8.70
C ALA A 211 -12.85 -3.61 9.25
N THR A 212 -13.96 -3.29 8.60
CA THR A 212 -15.28 -3.79 9.01
C THR A 212 -15.44 -5.28 8.74
N GLN A 213 -14.91 -5.78 7.63
CA GLN A 213 -14.92 -7.20 7.29
C GLN A 213 -14.10 -8.03 8.30
N MET A 214 -12.89 -7.57 8.65
CA MET A 214 -12.00 -8.24 9.61
C MET A 214 -12.60 -8.30 11.02
N LEU A 215 -13.35 -7.28 11.43
CA LEU A 215 -14.07 -7.25 12.71
C LEU A 215 -15.39 -8.05 12.66
N GLY A 216 -15.88 -8.38 11.47
CA GLY A 216 -17.03 -9.24 11.23
C GLY A 216 -18.30 -8.76 11.92
N ARG A 217 -19.08 -9.70 12.51
CA ARG A 217 -20.37 -9.38 13.17
C ARG A 217 -20.28 -8.46 14.41
N SER A 218 -19.06 -8.12 14.85
CA SER A 218 -18.88 -7.16 15.94
C SER A 218 -19.18 -5.70 15.54
N ILE A 219 -19.38 -5.45 14.24
CA ILE A 219 -19.71 -4.14 13.67
C ILE A 219 -21.16 -4.14 13.24
N SER A 220 -21.95 -3.18 13.74
CA SER A 220 -23.28 -2.83 13.26
C SER A 220 -23.21 -1.58 12.39
N GLU A 221 -24.29 -1.30 11.62
CA GLU A 221 -24.39 -0.07 10.83
C GLU A 221 -24.32 1.20 11.69
N THR A 222 -24.65 1.09 12.99
CA THR A 222 -24.62 2.18 13.96
C THR A 222 -23.27 2.27 14.71
N THR A 223 -22.32 1.39 14.45
CA THR A 223 -21.03 1.40 15.12
C THR A 223 -20.22 2.63 14.67
N GLY A 224 -19.93 3.52 15.61
CA GLY A 224 -19.15 4.73 15.32
C GLY A 224 -17.69 4.42 14.97
N ARG A 225 -17.06 5.34 14.25
CA ARG A 225 -15.66 5.21 13.78
C ARG A 225 -14.67 4.94 14.91
N ALA A 226 -14.76 5.70 15.99
CA ALA A 226 -13.89 5.52 17.16
C ALA A 226 -13.95 4.09 17.72
N SER A 227 -15.16 3.51 17.83
CA SER A 227 -15.33 2.13 18.29
C SER A 227 -14.74 1.09 17.34
N VAL A 228 -14.75 1.36 16.01
CA VAL A 228 -14.06 0.49 15.03
C VAL A 228 -12.55 0.52 15.29
N LEU A 229 -11.96 1.69 15.42
CA LEU A 229 -10.54 1.86 15.69
C LEU A 229 -10.10 1.21 17.01
N GLU A 230 -10.90 1.39 18.08
CA GLU A 230 -10.64 0.77 19.37
C GLU A 230 -10.65 -0.75 19.32
N LYS A 231 -11.62 -1.34 18.60
CA LYS A 231 -11.70 -2.79 18.39
C LYS A 231 -10.51 -3.34 17.60
N LEU A 232 -10.11 -2.66 16.51
CA LEU A 232 -8.92 -3.03 15.74
C LEU A 232 -7.67 -3.00 16.62
N ARG A 233 -7.50 -1.93 17.41
CA ARG A 233 -6.37 -1.77 18.31
C ARG A 233 -6.30 -2.83 19.39
N ALA A 234 -7.44 -3.21 19.94
CA ALA A 234 -7.53 -4.28 20.96
C ALA A 234 -7.09 -5.64 20.40
N GLU A 235 -7.49 -5.96 19.15
CA GLU A 235 -7.07 -7.20 18.46
C GLU A 235 -5.57 -7.23 18.16
N LEU A 236 -4.94 -6.06 17.97
CA LEU A 236 -3.55 -5.88 17.52
C LEU A 236 -2.54 -5.60 18.65
N ALA A 237 -2.94 -5.76 19.92
CA ALA A 237 -2.08 -5.53 21.09
C ALA A 237 -1.56 -4.08 21.23
N GLY A 238 -2.33 -3.09 20.79
CA GLY A 238 -2.02 -1.68 21.01
C GLY A 238 -1.29 -0.98 19.87
N SER A 239 -1.23 -1.57 18.69
CA SER A 239 -0.72 -0.93 17.46
C SER A 239 -1.41 0.42 17.20
N ASP A 240 -0.72 1.36 16.58
CA ASP A 240 -1.36 2.51 15.94
C ASP A 240 -2.27 2.03 14.80
N ILE A 241 -3.44 2.62 14.65
CA ILE A 241 -4.42 2.24 13.61
C ILE A 241 -4.68 3.44 12.72
N VAL A 242 -4.60 3.20 11.40
CA VAL A 242 -5.04 4.17 10.38
C VAL A 242 -6.00 3.45 9.44
N VAL A 243 -7.22 3.94 9.32
CA VAL A 243 -8.23 3.39 8.40
C VAL A 243 -8.47 4.38 7.27
N THR A 244 -8.16 3.98 6.03
CA THR A 244 -8.44 4.80 4.85
C THR A 244 -9.93 4.70 4.47
N ARG A 245 -10.56 5.84 4.13
CA ARG A 245 -12.01 5.96 3.88
C ARG A 245 -12.32 6.56 2.50
N GLY A 246 -11.40 6.42 1.55
CA GLY A 246 -11.56 6.99 0.20
C GLY A 246 -11.74 8.51 0.25
N ALA A 247 -12.80 9.03 -0.36
CA ALA A 247 -13.08 10.46 -0.40
C ALA A 247 -13.30 11.11 0.97
N ALA A 248 -13.58 10.32 2.02
CA ALA A 248 -13.71 10.83 3.39
C ALA A 248 -12.37 10.96 4.14
N GLY A 249 -11.25 10.62 3.49
CA GLY A 249 -9.91 10.75 4.07
C GLY A 249 -9.51 9.56 4.94
N MET A 250 -8.99 9.81 6.13
CA MET A 250 -8.49 8.80 7.05
C MET A 250 -9.06 8.99 8.45
N SER A 251 -9.26 7.89 9.18
CA SER A 251 -9.48 7.88 10.64
C SER A 251 -8.32 7.19 11.30
N ALA A 252 -7.82 7.71 12.41
CA ALA A 252 -6.68 7.15 13.11
C ALA A 252 -6.86 7.10 14.63
N LEU A 253 -6.17 6.16 15.26
CA LEU A 253 -6.07 6.01 16.71
C LEU A 253 -4.66 5.53 17.05
N GLY A 254 -3.93 6.28 17.85
CA GLY A 254 -2.59 5.92 18.29
C GLY A 254 -2.30 6.27 19.72
N GLY A 255 -1.22 5.71 20.26
CA GLY A 255 -0.59 6.05 21.52
C GLY A 255 -1.52 6.43 22.66
N GLU A 256 -1.29 7.60 23.22
CA GLU A 256 -2.04 8.20 24.34
C GLU A 256 -3.17 9.14 23.89
N GLY A 257 -3.31 9.34 22.56
CA GLY A 257 -4.34 10.22 21.99
C GLY A 257 -5.67 9.52 21.77
N GLY A 258 -6.74 10.30 21.63
CA GLY A 258 -8.05 9.83 21.15
C GLY A 258 -8.05 9.52 19.65
N ALA A 259 -9.17 8.97 19.18
CA ALA A 259 -9.39 8.83 17.74
C ALA A 259 -9.55 10.21 17.08
N PHE A 260 -8.97 10.37 15.88
CA PHE A 260 -9.08 11.60 15.09
C PHE A 260 -9.31 11.28 13.61
N ASP A 261 -9.85 12.26 12.90
CA ASP A 261 -10.08 12.19 11.46
C ASP A 261 -9.18 13.18 10.71
N VAL A 262 -8.68 12.76 9.55
CA VAL A 262 -7.98 13.61 8.59
C VAL A 262 -8.82 13.63 7.31
N PRO A 263 -9.56 14.70 7.03
CA PRO A 263 -10.41 14.79 5.86
C PRO A 263 -9.59 14.97 4.58
N THR A 264 -10.12 14.51 3.44
CA THR A 264 -9.56 14.79 2.12
C THR A 264 -10.29 15.96 1.48
N ARG A 265 -9.56 16.88 0.84
CA ARG A 265 -10.19 17.85 -0.06
C ARG A 265 -10.77 17.13 -1.28
N PRO A 266 -11.96 17.55 -1.75
CA PRO A 266 -12.50 17.05 -3.01
C PRO A 266 -11.52 17.27 -4.16
N VAL A 267 -11.21 16.21 -4.90
CA VAL A 267 -10.34 16.21 -6.09
C VAL A 267 -11.05 15.49 -7.24
N ALA A 268 -10.62 15.75 -8.46
CA ALA A 268 -11.08 14.99 -9.61
C ALA A 268 -10.50 13.57 -9.55
N VAL A 269 -11.35 12.58 -9.32
CA VAL A 269 -10.94 11.17 -9.26
C VAL A 269 -10.97 10.57 -10.66
N PHE A 270 -9.80 10.16 -11.16
CA PHE A 270 -9.69 9.40 -12.42
C PHE A 270 -9.61 7.91 -12.16
N ASP A 271 -8.79 7.48 -11.21
CA ASP A 271 -8.65 6.08 -10.82
C ASP A 271 -8.29 5.97 -9.33
N VAL A 272 -8.89 5.01 -8.64
CA VAL A 272 -8.60 4.76 -7.22
C VAL A 272 -7.54 3.67 -7.01
N GLN A 273 -7.07 3.03 -8.10
CA GLN A 273 -6.10 1.95 -8.02
C GLN A 273 -4.76 2.47 -7.51
N GLY A 274 -4.15 1.73 -6.58
CA GLY A 274 -2.84 2.07 -6.02
C GLY A 274 -2.83 3.23 -5.01
N ALA A 275 -3.95 3.93 -4.76
CA ALA A 275 -3.99 4.99 -3.76
C ALA A 275 -3.73 4.46 -2.34
N GLY A 276 -4.15 3.23 -2.03
CA GLY A 276 -3.83 2.52 -0.79
C GLY A 276 -2.34 2.27 -0.62
N ASP A 277 -1.69 1.81 -1.71
CA ASP A 277 -0.25 1.52 -1.76
C ASP A 277 0.58 2.81 -1.61
N THR A 278 0.14 3.89 -2.29
CA THR A 278 0.75 5.22 -2.14
C THR A 278 0.63 5.73 -0.70
N ALA A 279 -0.53 5.56 -0.08
CA ALA A 279 -0.74 5.94 1.31
C ALA A 279 0.12 5.10 2.26
N ALA A 280 0.28 3.78 2.02
CA ALA A 280 1.16 2.91 2.81
C ALA A 280 2.63 3.35 2.72
N ALA A 281 3.11 3.64 1.50
CA ALA A 281 4.46 4.15 1.27
C ALA A 281 4.70 5.48 2.02
N ALA A 282 3.79 6.45 1.88
CA ALA A 282 3.90 7.76 2.52
C ALA A 282 3.80 7.67 4.06
N LEU A 283 2.89 6.84 4.61
CA LEU A 283 2.79 6.58 6.06
C LEU A 283 4.08 5.97 6.61
N GLY A 284 4.61 4.94 5.93
CA GLY A 284 5.85 4.29 6.34
C GLY A 284 7.03 5.27 6.36
N LEU A 285 7.19 6.05 5.29
CA LEU A 285 8.24 7.07 5.16
C LEU A 285 8.11 8.18 6.21
N ALA A 286 6.91 8.68 6.44
CA ALA A 286 6.68 9.72 7.45
C ALA A 286 7.02 9.22 8.85
N ARG A 287 6.61 7.99 9.21
CA ARG A 287 6.97 7.37 10.50
C ARG A 287 8.48 7.13 10.63
N ALA A 288 9.14 6.65 9.56
CA ALA A 288 10.60 6.50 9.52
C ALA A 288 11.34 7.85 9.68
N ALA A 289 10.75 8.94 9.20
CA ALA A 289 11.27 10.31 9.37
C ALA A 289 10.93 10.93 10.75
N GLY A 290 10.27 10.18 11.66
CA GLY A 290 9.96 10.64 13.01
C GLY A 290 8.69 11.49 13.12
N ALA A 291 7.82 11.47 12.12
CA ALA A 291 6.52 12.13 12.17
C ALA A 291 5.62 11.55 13.27
N THR A 292 4.81 12.38 13.89
CA THR A 292 3.68 11.95 14.72
C THR A 292 2.66 11.19 13.86
N LEU A 293 1.73 10.46 14.48
CA LEU A 293 0.70 9.75 13.72
C LEU A 293 -0.18 10.73 12.91
N LEU A 294 -0.50 11.89 13.46
CA LEU A 294 -1.30 12.91 12.81
C LEU A 294 -0.58 13.49 11.57
N GLU A 295 0.68 13.90 11.72
CA GLU A 295 1.49 14.39 10.59
C GLU A 295 1.61 13.34 9.49
N ALA A 296 1.87 12.09 9.86
CA ALA A 296 1.95 10.98 8.92
C ALA A 296 0.64 10.77 8.16
N CYS A 297 -0.52 10.86 8.84
CA CYS A 297 -1.82 10.76 8.20
C CYS A 297 -2.10 11.93 7.24
N ILE A 298 -1.74 13.16 7.60
CA ILE A 298 -1.93 14.33 6.71
C ILE A 298 -1.10 14.17 5.44
N VAL A 299 0.19 13.82 5.58
CA VAL A 299 1.08 13.62 4.43
C VAL A 299 0.63 12.45 3.55
N ALA A 300 0.24 11.32 4.16
CA ALA A 300 -0.25 10.15 3.42
C ALA A 300 -1.59 10.41 2.71
N ASN A 301 -2.47 11.18 3.33
CA ASN A 301 -3.74 11.61 2.72
C ASN A 301 -3.51 12.54 1.53
N ALA A 302 -2.53 13.46 1.64
CA ALA A 302 -2.08 14.30 0.53
C ALA A 302 -1.54 13.44 -0.63
N ALA A 303 -0.66 12.48 -0.36
CA ALA A 303 -0.12 11.56 -1.37
C ALA A 303 -1.23 10.74 -2.06
N GLY A 304 -2.14 10.18 -1.29
CA GLY A 304 -3.31 9.45 -1.81
C GLY A 304 -4.21 10.33 -2.70
N SER A 305 -4.39 11.60 -2.34
CA SER A 305 -5.18 12.56 -3.15
C SER A 305 -4.53 12.86 -4.51
N VAL A 306 -3.20 12.88 -4.59
CA VAL A 306 -2.48 13.02 -5.87
C VAL A 306 -2.62 11.73 -6.70
N ALA A 307 -2.51 10.56 -6.05
CA ALA A 307 -2.59 9.27 -6.74
C ALA A 307 -3.92 9.10 -7.50
N VAL A 308 -5.06 9.46 -6.89
CA VAL A 308 -6.39 9.29 -7.52
C VAL A 308 -6.66 10.23 -8.69
N GLU A 309 -5.85 11.26 -8.90
CA GLU A 309 -5.91 12.15 -10.07
C GLU A 309 -5.17 11.58 -11.29
N LYS A 310 -4.54 10.41 -11.16
CA LYS A 310 -3.78 9.74 -12.23
C LYS A 310 -4.52 8.50 -12.71
N VAL A 311 -4.22 8.08 -13.94
CA VAL A 311 -4.79 6.85 -14.51
C VAL A 311 -3.92 5.65 -14.14
N GLY A 312 -4.53 4.57 -13.70
CA GLY A 312 -3.85 3.34 -13.31
C GLY A 312 -3.06 3.48 -12.00
N THR A 313 -2.12 2.59 -11.78
CA THR A 313 -1.26 2.57 -10.58
C THR A 313 -0.08 3.57 -10.69
N ALA A 314 -0.30 4.80 -11.15
CA ALA A 314 0.76 5.79 -11.32
C ALA A 314 1.38 6.20 -9.99
N ALA A 315 2.71 6.31 -9.95
CA ALA A 315 3.43 6.72 -8.74
C ALA A 315 3.36 8.26 -8.53
N VAL A 316 3.45 8.67 -7.28
CA VAL A 316 3.44 10.06 -6.86
C VAL A 316 4.87 10.56 -6.66
N GLY A 317 5.22 11.68 -7.29
CA GLY A 317 6.52 12.33 -7.11
C GLY A 317 6.54 13.27 -5.89
N VAL A 318 7.75 13.54 -5.41
CA VAL A 318 7.98 14.45 -4.25
C VAL A 318 7.39 15.84 -4.50
N GLU A 319 7.62 16.44 -5.67
CA GLU A 319 7.14 17.79 -5.99
C GLU A 319 5.60 17.85 -6.03
N GLU A 320 4.96 16.82 -6.56
CA GLU A 320 3.50 16.71 -6.58
C GLU A 320 2.93 16.62 -5.16
N LEU A 321 3.56 15.82 -4.30
CA LEU A 321 3.19 15.73 -2.90
C LEU A 321 3.37 17.07 -2.18
N LEU A 322 4.54 17.69 -2.28
CA LEU A 322 4.83 18.98 -1.64
C LEU A 322 3.82 20.05 -2.06
N SER A 323 3.44 20.11 -3.34
CA SER A 323 2.43 21.05 -3.83
C SER A 323 1.04 20.83 -3.22
N ARG A 324 0.76 19.62 -2.70
CA ARG A 324 -0.53 19.24 -2.12
C ARG A 324 -0.64 19.47 -0.61
N LEU A 325 0.51 19.57 0.10
CA LEU A 325 0.54 19.69 1.56
C LEU A 325 -0.24 20.89 2.12
N PRO A 326 -0.16 22.12 1.54
CA PRO A 326 -0.92 23.25 2.06
C PRO A 326 -2.41 22.98 2.07
N ALA A 327 -2.94 22.41 0.98
CA ALA A 327 -4.35 22.10 0.85
C ALA A 327 -4.82 20.98 1.80
N ALA A 328 -3.95 20.01 2.08
CA ALA A 328 -4.24 18.93 3.04
C ALA A 328 -4.26 19.44 4.48
N LEU A 329 -3.33 20.33 4.83
CA LEU A 329 -3.28 20.97 6.14
C LEU A 329 -4.48 21.86 6.40
N ASP A 330 -4.89 22.69 5.41
CA ASP A 330 -6.08 23.52 5.49
C ASP A 330 -7.36 22.68 5.69
N ALA A 331 -7.48 21.55 4.97
CA ALA A 331 -8.63 20.66 5.12
C ALA A 331 -8.73 20.09 6.54
N TRP A 332 -7.60 19.74 7.15
CA TRP A 332 -7.58 19.27 8.53
C TRP A 332 -7.91 20.40 9.52
N ALA A 333 -7.34 21.59 9.35
CA ALA A 333 -7.56 22.75 10.23
C ALA A 333 -9.03 23.20 10.26
N CYS A 334 -9.74 23.14 9.13
CA CYS A 334 -11.16 23.50 9.06
C CYS A 334 -12.03 22.62 9.97
N VAL A 335 -11.75 21.33 10.09
CA VAL A 335 -12.55 20.41 10.94
C VAL A 335 -12.33 20.68 12.43
N GLN A 336 -11.12 21.12 12.81
CA GLN A 336 -10.84 21.45 14.22
C GLN A 336 -11.52 22.74 14.66
N GLY A 337 -11.77 23.69 13.74
CA GLY A 337 -12.46 24.94 14.04
C GLY A 337 -13.99 24.82 14.19
N ASP A 338 -14.59 23.73 13.68
CA ASP A 338 -16.04 23.48 13.78
C ASP A 338 -16.42 22.71 15.07
N GLU A 339 -15.43 22.24 15.88
CA GLU A 339 -15.63 21.53 17.13
C GLU A 339 -15.48 22.44 18.40
N GLU A 340 -15.09 23.71 18.24
CA GLU A 340 -15.09 24.76 19.29
C GLU A 340 -16.39 25.59 19.25
#